data_1e1bf065004090bc0d97ff59f3c7a238
#
_entry.id   1e1bf065004090bc0d97ff59f3c7a238
#
_cell.length_a   1.000
_cell.length_b   1.000
_cell.length_c   1.000
_cell.angle_alpha   90.00
_cell.angle_beta   90.00
_cell.angle_gamma   90.00
#
_symmetry.space_group_name_H-M   'P 1'
#
loop_
_entity.id
_entity.type
_entity.pdbx_description
1 polymer ?
#
loop_
_entity_poly.entity_id
_entity_poly.type
_entity_poly.pdbx_seq_one_letter_code
_entity_poly.pdbx_strand_id
1 'polypeptide(L)'
;DALLNATKDITRANANGAEQFIAVQLTAKEKSCLVAGMPCNADLCEYAAGYYDKLPKALEQLIQQGGVNDQGHIEAVAKQHQVCPFELSLDLATWSDLIIGDYNYIFDPVVRLQRFIAQPNIHLLVDEAHQLSPRVQSMLGVEVTSLEIRAAKSCSNKSMSKSVLSLERAIKKTAKGLAQGEHEIIQTVSLDRAVTKFLENYEHPELVEDREPELEALYFACLGWARGASWFEKKRFRYLVEVKEKSIQVRQICLDAGHYADQVMSEYASTVRFSATVSPLNIYQQLHGQVIHEARFSERARTPFSSVQTHVIIIKDIPTYLQQRPQSLPKICTLLDTLTISKPGRYLLAMPSYAYLEQFRYVYQGRSSGAAQSPEFFYQERGQNAQAQQQLMDAFTAADNVVMAVVLGGGLSESVDFGEAKLSGVVIVGLGLPPPSLERNLMAEFFAAEAGAELGQTMAYNQPAMARVIQAAGRLIRSPEDRGVICLVDPRFERRELQNFFPSYWQPQSIGLNEVKNSVNSYWLHDMKARED
;
A
#
# COMPACT_ATOMS: atom_id res chain seq x y z
N ASP A 1 10.58 7.35 5.19
CA ASP A 1 10.55 7.74 6.62
C ASP A 1 11.45 6.84 7.47
N ALA A 2 11.35 5.48 7.39
CA ALA A 2 12.19 4.56 8.17
C ALA A 2 13.70 4.79 7.90
N LEU A 3 14.08 4.93 6.63
CA LEU A 3 15.48 5.22 6.25
C LEU A 3 15.95 6.57 6.82
N LEU A 4 15.13 7.62 6.73
CA LEU A 4 15.49 8.95 7.23
C LEU A 4 15.66 8.95 8.75
N ASN A 5 14.78 8.28 9.47
CA ASN A 5 14.86 8.17 10.94
C ASN A 5 16.07 7.33 11.36
N ALA A 6 16.31 6.19 10.70
CA ALA A 6 17.49 5.38 10.92
C ALA A 6 18.77 6.17 10.66
N THR A 7 18.84 6.97 9.58
CA THR A 7 19.99 7.83 9.27
C THR A 7 20.30 8.80 10.41
N LYS A 8 19.26 9.48 10.95
CA LYS A 8 19.44 10.43 12.05
C LYS A 8 19.94 9.75 13.32
N ASP A 9 19.36 8.62 13.68
CA ASP A 9 19.66 7.91 14.93
C ASP A 9 21.04 7.24 14.87
N ILE A 10 21.42 6.63 13.74
CA ILE A 10 22.74 6.02 13.53
C ILE A 10 23.83 7.09 13.49
N THR A 11 23.60 8.21 12.81
CA THR A 11 24.54 9.33 12.79
C THR A 11 24.79 9.86 14.20
N ARG A 12 23.73 9.96 15.03
CA ARG A 12 23.84 10.38 16.43
C ARG A 12 24.58 9.34 17.28
N ALA A 13 24.29 8.04 17.09
CA ALA A 13 24.97 6.96 17.81
C ALA A 13 26.46 6.91 17.49
N ASN A 14 26.84 6.97 16.23
CA ASN A 14 28.23 6.97 15.78
C ASN A 14 29.00 8.21 16.26
N ALA A 15 28.37 9.39 16.31
CA ALA A 15 28.98 10.61 16.83
C ALA A 15 29.29 10.55 18.34
N ASN A 16 28.57 9.74 19.10
CA ASN A 16 28.75 9.57 20.55
C ASN A 16 29.83 8.53 20.91
N GLY A 17 30.61 8.02 19.92
CA GLY A 17 31.70 7.07 20.17
C GLY A 17 31.26 5.64 20.48
N ALA A 18 30.00 5.29 20.16
CA ALA A 18 29.55 3.91 20.10
C ALA A 18 30.29 3.16 18.96
N GLU A 19 30.28 1.84 18.99
CA GLU A 19 30.76 1.00 17.90
C GLU A 19 30.13 1.47 16.58
N GLN A 20 30.91 1.35 15.48
CA GLN A 20 30.50 1.83 14.17
C GLN A 20 29.29 1.04 13.67
N PHE A 21 28.10 1.61 13.75
CA PHE A 21 26.85 0.99 13.35
C PHE A 21 26.72 0.98 11.84
N ILE A 22 26.33 -0.14 11.27
CA ILE A 22 26.15 -0.34 9.83
C ILE A 22 24.67 -0.63 9.53
N ALA A 23 24.07 0.19 8.68
CA ALA A 23 22.75 -0.08 8.14
C ALA A 23 22.79 -0.22 6.63
N VAL A 24 21.91 -1.06 6.08
CA VAL A 24 21.76 -1.24 4.63
C VAL A 24 20.30 -1.13 4.22
N GLN A 25 20.04 -0.41 3.13
CA GLN A 25 18.77 -0.38 2.45
C GLN A 25 18.76 -1.40 1.30
N LEU A 26 17.87 -2.38 1.38
CA LEU A 26 17.63 -3.32 0.29
C LEU A 26 16.67 -2.69 -0.74
N THR A 27 17.13 -2.58 -1.96
CA THR A 27 16.36 -2.06 -3.10
C THR A 27 16.10 -3.18 -4.09
N ALA A 28 14.88 -3.23 -4.65
CA ALA A 28 14.51 -4.25 -5.63
C ALA A 28 15.46 -4.22 -6.85
N LYS A 29 15.76 -5.40 -7.39
CA LYS A 29 16.72 -5.59 -8.48
C LYS A 29 16.42 -4.70 -9.69
N GLU A 30 15.17 -4.56 -10.07
CA GLU A 30 14.73 -3.74 -11.20
C GLU A 30 15.05 -2.25 -11.03
N LYS A 31 15.16 -1.79 -9.78
CA LYS A 31 15.46 -0.39 -9.44
C LYS A 31 16.95 -0.14 -9.26
N SER A 32 17.70 -1.15 -8.82
CA SER A 32 19.14 -1.04 -8.52
C SER A 32 20.04 -1.51 -9.68
N CYS A 33 19.49 -2.22 -10.68
CA CYS A 33 20.25 -2.76 -11.80
C CYS A 33 20.84 -1.64 -12.69
N LEU A 34 22.16 -1.65 -12.89
CA LEU A 34 22.87 -0.65 -13.69
C LEU A 34 22.82 -0.93 -15.20
N VAL A 35 22.40 -2.14 -15.60
CA VAL A 35 22.31 -2.62 -17.00
C VAL A 35 20.95 -3.29 -17.25
N ALA A 36 19.88 -2.55 -17.05
CA ALA A 36 18.52 -3.06 -17.18
C ALA A 36 18.29 -3.75 -18.54
N GLY A 37 17.61 -4.89 -18.52
CA GLY A 37 17.29 -5.68 -19.72
C GLY A 37 18.37 -6.70 -20.13
N MET A 38 19.53 -6.71 -19.50
CA MET A 38 20.54 -7.75 -19.72
C MET A 38 20.29 -8.99 -18.83
N PRO A 39 20.51 -10.21 -19.35
CA PRO A 39 20.51 -11.41 -18.54
C PRO A 39 21.54 -11.37 -17.41
N CYS A 40 21.15 -11.82 -16.22
CA CYS A 40 22.01 -11.81 -15.04
C CYS A 40 22.91 -13.05 -15.00
N ASN A 41 23.88 -13.10 -15.91
CA ASN A 41 24.91 -14.15 -15.92
C ASN A 41 26.30 -13.52 -16.15
N ALA A 42 27.34 -14.26 -15.79
CA ALA A 42 28.73 -13.78 -15.85
C ALA A 42 29.24 -13.53 -17.27
N ASP A 43 28.63 -14.14 -18.28
CA ASP A 43 29.08 -14.03 -19.69
C ASP A 43 28.54 -12.76 -20.36
N LEU A 44 27.40 -12.25 -19.89
CA LEU A 44 26.69 -11.12 -20.51
C LEU A 44 26.70 -9.86 -19.66
N CYS A 45 26.72 -9.98 -18.33
CA CYS A 45 26.66 -8.84 -17.42
C CYS A 45 28.04 -8.55 -16.80
N GLU A 46 28.61 -7.40 -17.10
CA GLU A 46 29.92 -6.96 -16.56
C GLU A 46 29.98 -6.88 -15.03
N TYR A 47 28.83 -6.60 -14.39
CA TYR A 47 28.72 -6.53 -12.93
C TYR A 47 28.52 -7.91 -12.27
N ALA A 48 28.12 -8.92 -13.03
CA ALA A 48 28.06 -10.31 -12.59
C ALA A 48 29.40 -11.04 -12.84
N ALA A 49 30.15 -10.62 -13.86
CA ALA A 49 31.42 -11.22 -14.22
C ALA A 49 32.50 -11.04 -13.12
N GLY A 50 32.98 -12.17 -12.56
CA GLY A 50 33.96 -12.16 -11.49
C GLY A 50 33.49 -11.51 -10.19
N TYR A 51 32.17 -11.55 -9.92
CA TYR A 51 31.55 -10.90 -8.76
C TYR A 51 32.24 -11.27 -7.44
N TYR A 52 32.43 -12.56 -7.18
CA TYR A 52 32.99 -13.03 -5.91
C TYR A 52 34.50 -12.67 -5.73
N ASP A 53 35.25 -12.46 -6.81
CA ASP A 53 36.64 -12.04 -6.75
C ASP A 53 36.76 -10.55 -6.37
N LYS A 54 35.79 -9.74 -6.76
CA LYS A 54 35.71 -8.29 -6.54
C LYS A 54 34.99 -7.93 -5.23
N LEU A 55 34.07 -8.77 -4.78
CA LEU A 55 33.21 -8.56 -3.62
C LEU A 55 33.95 -8.17 -2.33
N PRO A 56 35.08 -8.84 -1.93
CA PRO A 56 35.76 -8.53 -0.67
C PRO A 56 36.17 -7.07 -0.55
N LYS A 57 36.70 -6.46 -1.63
CA LYS A 57 37.12 -5.05 -1.63
C LYS A 57 35.93 -4.09 -1.53
N ALA A 58 34.81 -4.40 -2.21
CA ALA A 58 33.64 -3.59 -2.14
C ALA A 58 32.99 -3.64 -0.74
N LEU A 59 32.92 -4.83 -0.13
CA LEU A 59 32.42 -5.00 1.24
C LEU A 59 33.30 -4.32 2.26
N GLU A 60 34.64 -4.50 2.16
CA GLU A 60 35.61 -3.84 3.05
C GLU A 60 35.41 -2.33 3.06
N GLN A 61 35.27 -1.72 1.88
CA GLN A 61 35.02 -0.28 1.75
C GLN A 61 33.73 0.14 2.47
N LEU A 62 32.60 -0.55 2.24
CA LEU A 62 31.33 -0.23 2.86
C LEU A 62 31.33 -0.43 4.39
N ILE A 63 31.97 -1.49 4.86
CA ILE A 63 32.10 -1.80 6.29
C ILE A 63 32.99 -0.74 6.98
N GLN A 64 34.13 -0.36 6.37
CA GLN A 64 34.99 0.67 6.95
C GLN A 64 34.37 2.06 6.98
N GLN A 65 33.53 2.38 6.00
CA GLN A 65 32.79 3.64 5.96
C GLN A 65 31.68 3.67 7.03
N GLY A 66 31.06 2.53 7.32
CA GLY A 66 29.96 2.42 8.26
C GLY A 66 28.76 3.31 7.93
N GLY A 67 27.87 3.51 8.90
CA GLY A 67 26.71 4.37 8.74
C GLY A 67 25.60 3.76 7.89
N VAL A 68 24.83 4.60 7.19
CA VAL A 68 23.68 4.15 6.38
C VAL A 68 24.06 4.02 4.93
N ASN A 69 23.99 2.80 4.42
CA ASN A 69 24.25 2.47 3.03
C ASN A 69 22.92 2.45 2.27
N ASP A 70 22.51 3.59 1.74
CA ASP A 70 21.33 3.74 0.89
C ASP A 70 21.61 3.26 -0.54
N GLN A 71 20.58 3.29 -1.40
CA GLN A 71 20.68 2.88 -2.80
C GLN A 71 21.81 3.63 -3.53
N GLY A 72 21.92 4.94 -3.36
CA GLY A 72 22.90 5.76 -4.07
C GLY A 72 24.34 5.43 -3.68
N HIS A 73 24.57 5.19 -2.38
CA HIS A 73 25.87 4.80 -1.86
C HIS A 73 26.29 3.40 -2.35
N ILE A 74 25.38 2.43 -2.27
CA ILE A 74 25.61 1.06 -2.80
C ILE A 74 25.92 1.10 -4.30
N GLU A 75 25.17 1.87 -5.10
CA GLU A 75 25.42 2.00 -6.54
C GLU A 75 26.77 2.64 -6.84
N ALA A 76 27.19 3.64 -6.07
CA ALA A 76 28.49 4.29 -6.26
C ALA A 76 29.66 3.31 -6.04
N VAL A 77 29.63 2.54 -4.93
CA VAL A 77 30.63 1.53 -4.63
C VAL A 77 30.58 0.37 -5.63
N ALA A 78 29.37 -0.05 -6.02
CA ALA A 78 29.18 -1.11 -7.02
C ALA A 78 29.79 -0.74 -8.38
N LYS A 79 29.63 0.51 -8.83
CA LYS A 79 30.27 1.03 -10.05
C LYS A 79 31.78 1.05 -9.94
N GLN A 80 32.30 1.51 -8.79
CA GLN A 80 33.74 1.59 -8.53
C GLN A 80 34.45 0.23 -8.61
N HIS A 81 33.82 -0.81 -8.04
CA HIS A 81 34.36 -2.16 -7.97
C HIS A 81 33.85 -3.10 -9.07
N GLN A 82 32.97 -2.62 -9.97
CA GLN A 82 32.32 -3.42 -11.02
C GLN A 82 31.63 -4.68 -10.47
N VAL A 83 30.79 -4.53 -9.44
CA VAL A 83 29.98 -5.59 -8.82
C VAL A 83 28.49 -5.26 -8.93
N CYS A 84 27.62 -6.26 -8.93
CA CYS A 84 26.18 -6.04 -8.97
C CYS A 84 25.69 -5.32 -7.69
N PRO A 85 25.06 -4.15 -7.78
CA PRO A 85 24.62 -3.41 -6.60
C PRO A 85 23.54 -4.15 -5.81
N PHE A 86 22.66 -4.91 -6.47
CA PHE A 86 21.65 -5.73 -5.82
C PHE A 86 22.30 -6.82 -4.95
N GLU A 87 23.19 -7.64 -5.52
CA GLU A 87 23.89 -8.69 -4.78
C GLU A 87 24.79 -8.09 -3.68
N LEU A 88 25.48 -6.98 -3.96
CA LEU A 88 26.31 -6.28 -2.98
C LEU A 88 25.49 -5.84 -1.75
N SER A 89 24.27 -5.32 -1.95
CA SER A 89 23.39 -4.95 -0.85
C SER A 89 22.96 -6.16 0.00
N LEU A 90 22.70 -7.30 -0.64
CA LEU A 90 22.35 -8.54 0.03
C LEU A 90 23.52 -9.15 0.81
N ASP A 91 24.74 -9.04 0.28
CA ASP A 91 25.92 -9.54 0.98
C ASP A 91 26.32 -8.61 2.13
N LEU A 92 26.22 -7.28 1.95
CA LEU A 92 26.41 -6.32 3.03
C LEU A 92 25.41 -6.52 4.18
N ALA A 93 24.16 -6.90 3.86
CA ALA A 93 23.14 -7.15 4.87
C ALA A 93 23.54 -8.22 5.89
N THR A 94 24.43 -9.15 5.54
CA THR A 94 24.94 -10.16 6.48
C THR A 94 25.93 -9.59 7.51
N TRP A 95 26.44 -8.39 7.28
CA TRP A 95 27.38 -7.66 8.14
C TRP A 95 26.75 -6.44 8.79
N SER A 96 25.47 -6.20 8.51
CA SER A 96 24.78 -5.00 8.97
C SER A 96 24.04 -5.23 10.28
N ASP A 97 24.03 -4.22 11.14
CA ASP A 97 23.26 -4.19 12.39
C ASP A 97 21.78 -3.90 12.15
N LEU A 98 21.49 -3.16 11.06
CA LEU A 98 20.12 -2.81 10.65
C LEU A 98 19.92 -3.03 9.16
N ILE A 99 18.90 -3.80 8.82
CA ILE A 99 18.48 -4.04 7.44
C ILE A 99 17.11 -3.38 7.22
N ILE A 100 17.04 -2.45 6.25
CA ILE A 100 15.80 -1.75 5.88
C ILE A 100 15.34 -2.28 4.53
N GLY A 101 14.12 -2.79 4.45
CA GLY A 101 13.60 -3.37 3.20
C GLY A 101 12.08 -3.37 3.11
N ASP A 102 11.56 -3.78 1.96
CA ASP A 102 10.13 -3.96 1.73
C ASP A 102 9.63 -5.24 2.42
N TYR A 103 8.33 -5.29 2.72
CA TYR A 103 7.64 -6.45 3.29
C TYR A 103 7.87 -7.74 2.50
N ASN A 104 8.07 -7.65 1.18
CA ASN A 104 8.29 -8.79 0.31
C ASN A 104 9.50 -9.63 0.76
N TYR A 105 10.56 -9.00 1.24
CA TYR A 105 11.76 -9.71 1.70
C TYR A 105 11.53 -10.60 2.92
N ILE A 106 10.44 -10.37 3.65
CA ILE A 106 10.08 -11.12 4.86
C ILE A 106 8.85 -12.01 4.62
N PHE A 107 7.78 -11.46 4.04
CA PHE A 107 6.47 -12.10 4.03
C PHE A 107 6.09 -12.75 2.70
N ASP A 108 6.74 -12.39 1.57
CA ASP A 108 6.42 -13.02 0.30
C ASP A 108 6.96 -14.46 0.24
N PRO A 109 6.12 -15.48 0.06
CA PRO A 109 6.56 -16.88 0.11
C PRO A 109 7.55 -17.25 -1.01
N VAL A 110 7.68 -16.42 -2.05
CA VAL A 110 8.56 -16.63 -3.21
C VAL A 110 9.86 -15.83 -3.10
N VAL A 111 9.76 -14.58 -2.64
CA VAL A 111 10.85 -13.59 -2.68
C VAL A 111 11.60 -13.50 -1.35
N ARG A 112 11.00 -13.99 -0.25
CA ARG A 112 11.57 -13.88 1.10
C ARG A 112 13.04 -14.36 1.17
N LEU A 113 13.85 -13.60 1.88
CA LEU A 113 15.28 -13.86 1.98
C LEU A 113 15.59 -14.98 2.96
N GLN A 114 15.82 -16.19 2.43
CA GLN A 114 16.08 -17.41 3.22
C GLN A 114 17.28 -17.27 4.18
N ARG A 115 18.28 -16.44 3.82
CA ARG A 115 19.50 -16.22 4.62
C ARG A 115 19.24 -15.61 6.00
N PHE A 116 18.08 -14.98 6.20
CA PHE A 116 17.70 -14.34 7.48
C PHE A 116 16.65 -15.12 8.27
N ILE A 117 16.19 -16.26 7.76
CA ILE A 117 15.18 -17.09 8.42
C ILE A 117 15.83 -17.93 9.53
N ALA A 118 15.11 -18.09 10.63
CA ALA A 118 15.51 -18.90 11.78
C ALA A 118 16.87 -18.55 12.41
N GLN A 119 17.30 -17.28 12.25
CA GLN A 119 18.47 -16.79 12.97
C GLN A 119 18.05 -16.29 14.36
N PRO A 120 18.66 -16.79 15.44
CA PRO A 120 18.16 -16.55 16.81
C PRO A 120 18.30 -15.10 17.30
N ASN A 121 19.04 -14.26 16.57
CA ASN A 121 19.38 -12.90 16.98
C ASN A 121 18.73 -11.83 16.09
N ILE A 122 17.85 -12.21 15.15
CA ILE A 122 17.17 -11.21 14.31
C ILE A 122 15.84 -10.81 14.93
N HIS A 123 15.69 -9.52 15.15
CA HIS A 123 14.46 -8.88 15.61
C HIS A 123 13.78 -8.17 14.45
N LEU A 124 12.48 -8.37 14.29
CA LEU A 124 11.72 -7.78 13.20
C LEU A 124 10.98 -6.53 13.69
N LEU A 125 11.18 -5.42 12.99
CA LEU A 125 10.43 -4.17 13.16
C LEU A 125 9.53 -3.97 11.94
N VAL A 126 8.21 -4.00 12.16
CA VAL A 126 7.21 -3.83 11.10
C VAL A 126 6.61 -2.44 11.23
N ASP A 127 7.11 -1.51 10.44
CA ASP A 127 6.57 -0.15 10.33
C ASP A 127 5.30 -0.14 9.47
N GLU A 128 4.45 0.84 9.66
CA GLU A 128 3.14 0.96 9.01
C GLU A 128 2.33 -0.36 9.06
N ALA A 129 2.36 -1.01 10.23
CA ALA A 129 1.81 -2.34 10.45
C ALA A 129 0.31 -2.47 10.08
N HIS A 130 -0.41 -1.34 9.95
CA HIS A 130 -1.78 -1.34 9.44
C HIS A 130 -1.89 -1.86 7.99
N GLN A 131 -0.78 -1.82 7.22
CA GLN A 131 -0.70 -2.37 5.86
C GLN A 131 -0.29 -3.85 5.82
N LEU A 132 0.13 -4.44 6.93
CA LEU A 132 0.67 -5.80 6.95
C LEU A 132 -0.31 -6.82 6.35
N SER A 133 -1.53 -6.87 6.86
CA SER A 133 -2.53 -7.86 6.40
C SER A 133 -2.86 -7.72 4.90
N PRO A 134 -3.24 -6.55 4.37
CA PRO A 134 -3.53 -6.42 2.94
C PRO A 134 -2.31 -6.68 2.04
N ARG A 135 -1.10 -6.34 2.48
CA ARG A 135 0.14 -6.64 1.74
C ARG A 135 0.39 -8.14 1.68
N VAL A 136 0.37 -8.82 2.82
CA VAL A 136 0.56 -10.28 2.89
C VAL A 136 -0.56 -11.01 2.13
N GLN A 137 -1.80 -10.53 2.23
CA GLN A 137 -2.93 -11.08 1.47
C GLN A 137 -2.67 -11.03 -0.05
N SER A 138 -2.13 -9.92 -0.54
CA SER A 138 -1.74 -9.77 -1.94
C SER A 138 -0.60 -10.71 -2.35
N MET A 139 0.41 -10.91 -1.49
CA MET A 139 1.55 -11.81 -1.75
C MET A 139 1.13 -13.28 -1.82
N LEU A 140 0.11 -13.67 -1.06
CA LEU A 140 -0.43 -15.03 -1.05
C LEU A 140 -1.41 -15.32 -2.19
N GLY A 141 -1.88 -14.27 -2.86
CA GLY A 141 -2.72 -14.38 -4.03
C GLY A 141 -1.93 -14.77 -5.28
N VAL A 142 -2.47 -15.71 -6.05
CA VAL A 142 -1.89 -16.10 -7.35
C VAL A 142 -2.97 -16.16 -8.41
N GLU A 143 -2.58 -15.92 -9.66
CA GLU A 143 -3.53 -15.90 -10.76
C GLU A 143 -2.94 -16.43 -12.07
N VAL A 144 -3.83 -16.91 -12.93
CA VAL A 144 -3.53 -17.25 -14.33
C VAL A 144 -4.66 -16.69 -15.20
N THR A 145 -4.28 -16.00 -16.27
CA THR A 145 -5.24 -15.35 -17.17
C THR A 145 -5.22 -15.94 -18.58
N SER A 146 -6.37 -15.95 -19.22
CA SER A 146 -6.45 -16.33 -20.64
C SER A 146 -5.80 -15.31 -21.56
N LEU A 147 -5.51 -14.10 -21.10
CA LEU A 147 -4.78 -13.07 -21.86
C LEU A 147 -3.30 -13.44 -21.99
N GLU A 148 -2.64 -13.79 -20.87
CA GLU A 148 -1.25 -14.28 -20.85
C GLU A 148 -1.09 -15.54 -21.70
N ILE A 149 -2.01 -16.50 -21.55
CA ILE A 149 -2.00 -17.72 -22.36
C ILE A 149 -2.11 -17.40 -23.86
N ARG A 150 -2.94 -16.44 -24.23
CA ARG A 150 -3.12 -16.02 -25.62
C ARG A 150 -1.90 -15.29 -26.18
N ALA A 151 -1.29 -14.41 -25.37
CA ALA A 151 -0.04 -13.72 -25.72
C ALA A 151 1.07 -14.73 -25.98
N ALA A 152 1.32 -15.64 -25.02
CA ALA A 152 2.32 -16.70 -25.15
C ALA A 152 2.06 -17.65 -26.33
N LYS A 153 0.80 -17.87 -26.71
CA LYS A 153 0.45 -18.70 -27.86
C LYS A 153 0.93 -18.13 -29.19
N SER A 154 0.96 -16.80 -29.33
CA SER A 154 1.38 -16.14 -30.58
C SER A 154 2.88 -16.28 -30.86
N CYS A 155 3.70 -16.48 -29.81
CA CYS A 155 5.16 -16.59 -29.87
C CYS A 155 5.71 -17.98 -29.50
N SER A 156 4.84 -18.95 -29.17
CA SER A 156 5.28 -20.29 -28.78
C SER A 156 5.80 -21.10 -29.99
N ASN A 157 6.98 -21.72 -29.82
CA ASN A 157 7.52 -22.68 -30.77
C ASN A 157 6.72 -24.00 -30.79
N LYS A 158 7.03 -24.93 -31.71
CA LYS A 158 6.31 -26.23 -31.86
C LYS A 158 6.32 -27.07 -30.56
N SER A 159 7.38 -26.98 -29.76
CA SER A 159 7.52 -27.74 -28.51
C SER A 159 6.55 -27.21 -27.45
N MET A 160 6.52 -25.88 -27.23
CA MET A 160 5.67 -25.24 -26.23
C MET A 160 4.20 -25.15 -26.63
N SER A 161 3.90 -25.11 -27.92
CA SER A 161 2.55 -24.90 -28.46
C SER A 161 1.51 -25.90 -27.91
N LYS A 162 1.88 -27.17 -27.72
CA LYS A 162 0.98 -28.18 -27.14
C LYS A 162 0.64 -27.88 -25.67
N SER A 163 1.60 -27.42 -24.88
CA SER A 163 1.42 -27.10 -23.46
C SER A 163 0.59 -25.82 -23.30
N VAL A 164 0.85 -24.78 -24.09
CA VAL A 164 0.06 -23.55 -24.11
C VAL A 164 -1.39 -23.84 -24.53
N LEU A 165 -1.62 -24.67 -25.55
CA LEU A 165 -2.97 -25.11 -25.94
C LEU A 165 -3.66 -25.92 -24.84
N SER A 166 -2.91 -26.71 -24.07
CA SER A 166 -3.44 -27.44 -22.90
C SER A 166 -3.93 -26.47 -21.83
N LEU A 167 -3.14 -25.44 -21.50
CA LEU A 167 -3.54 -24.38 -20.59
C LEU A 167 -4.79 -23.62 -21.07
N GLU A 168 -4.85 -23.28 -22.36
CA GLU A 168 -6.03 -22.61 -22.95
C GLU A 168 -7.30 -23.46 -22.81
N ARG A 169 -7.20 -24.78 -23.04
CA ARG A 169 -8.35 -25.68 -22.85
C ARG A 169 -8.72 -25.83 -21.38
N ALA A 170 -7.73 -25.89 -20.49
CA ALA A 170 -7.95 -26.04 -19.07
C ALA A 170 -8.65 -24.82 -18.46
N ILE A 171 -8.19 -23.59 -18.79
CA ILE A 171 -8.83 -22.37 -18.27
C ILE A 171 -10.27 -22.22 -18.81
N LYS A 172 -10.51 -22.53 -20.10
CA LYS A 172 -11.85 -22.56 -20.66
C LYS A 172 -12.76 -23.60 -20.02
N LYS A 173 -12.20 -24.77 -19.68
CA LYS A 173 -12.95 -25.84 -18.98
C LYS A 173 -13.33 -25.39 -17.56
N THR A 174 -12.44 -24.67 -16.85
CA THR A 174 -12.71 -24.15 -15.51
C THR A 174 -13.86 -23.14 -15.52
N ALA A 175 -13.99 -22.32 -16.58
CA ALA A 175 -15.07 -21.36 -16.73
C ALA A 175 -16.34 -21.91 -17.43
N LYS A 176 -16.36 -23.21 -17.80
CA LYS A 176 -17.47 -23.77 -18.57
C LYS A 176 -18.80 -23.71 -17.81
N GLY A 177 -19.80 -23.09 -18.42
CA GLY A 177 -21.14 -22.96 -17.85
C GLY A 177 -21.31 -21.77 -16.89
N LEU A 178 -20.27 -20.99 -16.64
CA LEU A 178 -20.35 -19.78 -15.83
C LEU A 178 -20.78 -18.58 -16.70
N ALA A 179 -21.64 -17.73 -16.14
CA ALA A 179 -22.02 -16.45 -16.74
C ALA A 179 -20.87 -15.42 -16.63
N GLN A 180 -21.03 -14.25 -17.26
CA GLN A 180 -20.12 -13.14 -17.01
C GLN A 180 -20.19 -12.69 -15.56
N GLY A 181 -19.04 -12.42 -14.95
CA GLY A 181 -18.90 -12.03 -13.55
C GLY A 181 -17.90 -12.90 -12.79
N GLU A 182 -17.87 -12.70 -11.47
CA GLU A 182 -17.02 -13.46 -10.54
C GLU A 182 -17.80 -14.66 -9.97
N HIS A 183 -17.12 -15.80 -9.87
CA HIS A 183 -17.69 -17.05 -9.35
C HIS A 183 -16.67 -17.76 -8.45
N GLU A 184 -17.12 -18.26 -7.31
CA GLU A 184 -16.32 -19.19 -6.51
C GLU A 184 -16.36 -20.58 -7.14
N ILE A 185 -15.22 -21.26 -7.16
CA ILE A 185 -15.09 -22.65 -7.62
C ILE A 185 -14.40 -23.52 -6.56
N ILE A 186 -14.76 -24.80 -6.53
CA ILE A 186 -14.29 -25.73 -5.47
C ILE A 186 -12.93 -26.31 -5.79
N GLN A 187 -12.56 -26.44 -7.08
CA GLN A 187 -11.37 -27.15 -7.52
C GLN A 187 -10.84 -26.66 -8.87
N THR A 188 -9.55 -26.81 -9.05
CA THR A 188 -8.79 -26.37 -10.23
C THR A 188 -8.02 -27.49 -10.93
N VAL A 189 -8.34 -28.75 -10.66
CA VAL A 189 -7.58 -29.96 -11.05
C VAL A 189 -7.14 -29.98 -12.53
N SER A 190 -8.00 -29.51 -13.45
CA SER A 190 -7.63 -29.48 -14.87
C SER A 190 -6.62 -28.39 -15.19
N LEU A 191 -6.68 -27.25 -14.49
CA LEU A 191 -5.72 -26.16 -14.61
C LEU A 191 -4.39 -26.57 -13.99
N ASP A 192 -4.41 -27.14 -12.79
CA ASP A 192 -3.21 -27.58 -12.06
C ASP A 192 -2.37 -28.55 -12.89
N ARG A 193 -3.01 -29.57 -13.48
CA ARG A 193 -2.32 -30.52 -14.37
C ARG A 193 -1.73 -29.85 -15.61
N ALA A 194 -2.45 -28.88 -16.19
CA ALA A 194 -1.97 -28.18 -17.37
C ALA A 194 -0.80 -27.26 -17.03
N VAL A 195 -0.83 -26.61 -15.86
CA VAL A 195 0.26 -25.79 -15.32
C VAL A 195 1.51 -26.64 -15.08
N THR A 196 1.39 -27.77 -14.36
CA THR A 196 2.53 -28.66 -14.11
C THR A 196 3.19 -29.08 -15.42
N LYS A 197 2.39 -29.55 -16.39
CA LYS A 197 2.91 -29.98 -17.69
C LYS A 197 3.56 -28.84 -18.49
N PHE A 198 3.04 -27.60 -18.35
CA PHE A 198 3.65 -26.44 -19.01
C PHE A 198 5.01 -26.12 -18.38
N LEU A 199 5.13 -26.11 -17.05
CA LEU A 199 6.38 -25.87 -16.33
C LEU A 199 7.44 -26.93 -16.67
N GLU A 200 7.09 -28.21 -16.63
CA GLU A 200 8.00 -29.30 -17.02
C GLU A 200 8.58 -29.11 -18.42
N ASN A 201 7.75 -28.70 -19.39
CA ASN A 201 8.20 -28.47 -20.74
C ASN A 201 9.03 -27.16 -20.89
N TYR A 202 8.71 -26.12 -20.12
CA TYR A 202 9.41 -24.84 -20.17
C TYR A 202 10.83 -24.92 -19.58
N GLU A 203 11.03 -25.73 -18.54
CA GLU A 203 12.32 -25.90 -17.86
C GLU A 203 13.26 -26.86 -18.61
N HIS A 204 12.82 -27.45 -19.73
CA HIS A 204 13.66 -28.36 -20.50
C HIS A 204 14.89 -27.64 -21.08
N PRO A 205 16.12 -28.22 -20.93
CA PRO A 205 17.38 -27.54 -21.31
C PRO A 205 17.46 -27.08 -22.76
N GLU A 206 16.79 -27.76 -23.69
CA GLU A 206 16.80 -27.41 -25.13
C GLU A 206 16.05 -26.13 -25.48
N LEU A 207 15.32 -25.53 -24.51
CA LEU A 207 14.47 -24.36 -24.73
C LEU A 207 15.04 -23.07 -24.13
N VAL A 208 16.28 -23.09 -23.66
CA VAL A 208 16.86 -21.99 -22.85
C VAL A 208 17.26 -20.78 -23.69
N GLU A 209 17.51 -20.92 -25.00
CA GLU A 209 18.24 -19.92 -25.79
C GLU A 209 17.39 -18.79 -26.41
N ASP A 210 16.06 -18.97 -26.62
CA ASP A 210 15.20 -17.92 -27.25
C ASP A 210 13.83 -17.85 -26.54
N ARG A 211 13.77 -17.23 -25.34
CA ARG A 211 12.52 -17.08 -24.60
C ARG A 211 11.90 -15.71 -24.89
N GLU A 212 10.79 -15.74 -25.60
CA GLU A 212 9.97 -14.55 -25.81
C GLU A 212 9.39 -14.03 -24.49
N PRO A 213 9.34 -12.70 -24.27
CA PRO A 213 8.87 -12.11 -23.01
C PRO A 213 7.47 -12.56 -22.57
N GLU A 214 6.56 -12.80 -23.52
CA GLU A 214 5.20 -13.25 -23.26
C GLU A 214 5.17 -14.70 -22.75
N LEU A 215 6.07 -15.54 -23.23
CA LEU A 215 6.21 -16.93 -22.77
C LEU A 215 6.83 -16.97 -21.38
N GLU A 216 7.79 -16.10 -21.09
CA GLU A 216 8.40 -15.94 -19.78
C GLU A 216 7.38 -15.39 -18.76
N ALA A 217 6.56 -14.41 -19.12
CA ALA A 217 5.48 -13.91 -18.27
C ALA A 217 4.49 -15.02 -17.89
N LEU A 218 4.08 -15.84 -18.87
CA LEU A 218 3.22 -16.99 -18.61
C LEU A 218 3.90 -18.04 -17.70
N TYR A 219 5.22 -18.24 -17.86
CA TYR A 219 5.98 -19.14 -16.99
C TYR A 219 5.92 -18.67 -15.53
N PHE A 220 6.15 -17.39 -15.25
CA PHE A 220 6.08 -16.87 -13.89
C PHE A 220 4.67 -16.92 -13.31
N ALA A 221 3.63 -16.67 -14.11
CA ALA A 221 2.24 -16.85 -13.67
C ALA A 221 1.94 -18.30 -13.30
N CYS A 222 2.36 -19.26 -14.15
CA CYS A 222 2.22 -20.70 -13.89
C CYS A 222 3.05 -21.16 -12.68
N LEU A 223 4.26 -20.65 -12.52
CA LEU A 223 5.12 -20.97 -11.38
C LEU A 223 4.51 -20.43 -10.08
N GLY A 224 4.00 -19.20 -10.10
CA GLY A 224 3.24 -18.61 -8.98
C GLY A 224 2.03 -19.48 -8.62
N TRP A 225 1.25 -19.90 -9.60
CA TRP A 225 0.11 -20.78 -9.41
C TRP A 225 0.50 -22.13 -8.75
N ALA A 226 1.53 -22.79 -9.29
CA ALA A 226 2.01 -24.08 -8.75
C ALA A 226 2.52 -23.93 -7.31
N ARG A 227 3.25 -22.85 -7.01
CA ARG A 227 3.72 -22.54 -5.65
C ARG A 227 2.56 -22.21 -4.71
N GLY A 228 1.51 -21.54 -5.20
CA GLY A 228 0.31 -21.22 -4.44
C GLY A 228 -0.35 -22.44 -3.78
N ALA A 229 -0.23 -23.60 -4.40
CA ALA A 229 -0.73 -24.86 -3.83
C ALA A 229 -0.04 -25.24 -2.50
N SER A 230 1.20 -24.81 -2.27
CA SER A 230 1.97 -25.17 -1.07
C SER A 230 1.50 -24.48 0.21
N TRP A 231 0.85 -23.31 0.09
CA TRP A 231 0.28 -22.56 1.23
C TRP A 231 -1.24 -22.50 1.21
N PHE A 232 -1.89 -23.22 0.26
CA PHE A 232 -3.34 -23.24 0.18
C PHE A 232 -3.95 -24.03 1.33
N GLU A 233 -4.73 -23.36 2.16
CA GLU A 233 -5.59 -23.96 3.18
C GLU A 233 -7.05 -23.68 2.85
N LYS A 234 -7.85 -24.75 2.64
CA LYS A 234 -9.28 -24.63 2.30
C LYS A 234 -10.08 -23.75 3.28
N LYS A 235 -9.66 -23.67 4.52
CA LYS A 235 -10.30 -22.79 5.52
C LYS A 235 -10.11 -21.32 5.16
N ARG A 236 -8.89 -20.93 4.75
CA ARG A 236 -8.47 -19.52 4.58
C ARG A 236 -8.34 -19.06 3.14
N PHE A 237 -8.41 -19.96 2.19
CA PHE A 237 -8.24 -19.64 0.76
C PHE A 237 -9.47 -20.05 -0.05
N ARG A 238 -9.68 -19.37 -1.17
CA ARG A 238 -10.72 -19.69 -2.16
C ARG A 238 -10.14 -19.58 -3.56
N TYR A 239 -10.76 -20.33 -4.48
CA TYR A 239 -10.54 -20.17 -5.91
C TYR A 239 -11.68 -19.36 -6.51
N LEU A 240 -11.36 -18.31 -7.25
CA LEU A 240 -12.30 -17.47 -7.98
C LEU A 240 -12.04 -17.56 -9.48
N VAL A 241 -13.11 -17.54 -10.25
CA VAL A 241 -13.07 -17.38 -11.71
C VAL A 241 -13.81 -16.11 -12.06
N GLU A 242 -13.15 -15.19 -12.73
CA GLU A 242 -13.78 -14.04 -13.34
C GLU A 242 -13.93 -14.26 -14.84
N VAL A 243 -15.16 -14.23 -15.34
CA VAL A 243 -15.50 -14.38 -16.75
C VAL A 243 -15.87 -13.01 -17.30
N LYS A 244 -15.04 -12.50 -18.21
CA LYS A 244 -15.30 -11.27 -19.00
C LYS A 244 -15.57 -11.64 -20.45
N GLU A 245 -16.11 -10.71 -21.23
CA GLU A 245 -16.41 -10.91 -22.66
C GLU A 245 -15.23 -11.51 -23.46
N LYS A 246 -14.01 -11.04 -23.17
CA LYS A 246 -12.79 -11.42 -23.92
C LYS A 246 -11.72 -12.10 -23.09
N SER A 247 -11.95 -12.34 -21.82
CA SER A 247 -10.94 -12.91 -20.91
C SER A 247 -11.56 -13.76 -19.81
N ILE A 248 -10.78 -14.75 -19.36
CA ILE A 248 -11.04 -15.56 -18.19
C ILE A 248 -9.82 -15.39 -17.28
N GLN A 249 -10.07 -15.13 -16.00
CA GLN A 249 -9.06 -15.05 -14.96
C GLN A 249 -9.40 -16.07 -13.87
N VAL A 250 -8.44 -16.88 -13.48
CA VAL A 250 -8.57 -17.81 -12.36
C VAL A 250 -7.61 -17.35 -11.28
N ARG A 251 -8.14 -17.09 -10.09
CA ARG A 251 -7.38 -16.59 -8.94
C ARG A 251 -7.50 -17.51 -7.75
N GLN A 252 -6.40 -17.70 -7.04
CA GLN A 252 -6.40 -18.12 -5.64
C GLN A 252 -6.34 -16.86 -4.78
N ILE A 253 -7.28 -16.70 -3.88
CA ILE A 253 -7.33 -15.55 -2.96
C ILE A 253 -7.16 -16.02 -1.51
N CYS A 254 -6.53 -15.20 -0.69
CA CYS A 254 -6.40 -15.39 0.74
C CYS A 254 -7.47 -14.56 1.47
N LEU A 255 -8.30 -15.17 2.32
CA LEU A 255 -9.31 -14.48 3.12
C LEU A 255 -8.74 -13.98 4.45
N ASP A 256 -7.74 -14.69 5.00
CA ASP A 256 -7.09 -14.37 6.28
C ASP A 256 -5.58 -14.57 6.14
N ALA A 257 -4.88 -13.46 5.92
CA ALA A 257 -3.42 -13.44 5.84
C ALA A 257 -2.75 -13.41 7.22
N GLY A 258 -3.49 -13.11 8.29
CA GLY A 258 -2.95 -12.96 9.64
C GLY A 258 -2.29 -14.22 10.15
N HIS A 259 -2.88 -15.38 9.87
CA HIS A 259 -2.30 -16.67 10.27
C HIS A 259 -0.91 -16.91 9.63
N TYR A 260 -0.78 -16.68 8.33
CA TYR A 260 0.50 -16.80 7.64
C TYR A 260 1.52 -15.76 8.14
N ALA A 261 1.10 -14.51 8.28
CA ALA A 261 1.97 -13.45 8.79
C ALA A 261 2.49 -13.79 10.20
N ASP A 262 1.64 -14.35 11.06
CA ASP A 262 2.02 -14.76 12.41
C ASP A 262 3.01 -15.95 12.41
N GLN A 263 2.82 -16.92 11.50
CA GLN A 263 3.79 -18.01 11.30
C GLN A 263 5.16 -17.46 10.90
N VAL A 264 5.22 -16.57 9.90
CA VAL A 264 6.47 -15.95 9.45
C VAL A 264 7.13 -15.15 10.57
N MET A 265 6.38 -14.34 11.29
CA MET A 265 6.90 -13.56 12.42
C MET A 265 7.45 -14.44 13.55
N SER A 266 6.92 -15.65 13.74
CA SER A 266 7.40 -16.60 14.74
C SER A 266 8.78 -17.19 14.45
N GLU A 267 9.28 -17.03 13.23
CA GLU A 267 10.62 -17.48 12.83
C GLU A 267 11.73 -16.51 13.32
N TYR A 268 11.37 -15.34 13.84
CA TYR A 268 12.29 -14.32 14.33
C TYR A 268 12.33 -14.30 15.86
N ALA A 269 13.44 -13.82 16.43
CA ALA A 269 13.65 -13.76 17.89
C ALA A 269 12.56 -12.94 18.59
N SER A 270 12.15 -11.84 18.00
CA SER A 270 10.98 -11.05 18.41
C SER A 270 10.45 -10.21 17.24
N THR A 271 9.21 -9.78 17.37
CA THR A 271 8.59 -8.89 16.37
C THR A 271 7.87 -7.74 17.06
N VAL A 272 8.18 -6.51 16.65
CA VAL A 272 7.47 -5.30 17.03
C VAL A 272 6.74 -4.76 15.82
N ARG A 273 5.41 -4.62 15.93
CA ARG A 273 4.53 -4.05 14.89
C ARG A 273 4.02 -2.71 15.38
N PHE A 274 4.25 -1.66 14.63
CA PHE A 274 3.83 -0.32 15.02
C PHE A 274 3.28 0.49 13.86
N SER A 275 2.37 1.38 14.16
CA SER A 275 1.81 2.36 13.21
C SER A 275 1.00 3.40 13.98
N ALA A 276 0.86 4.58 13.41
CA ALA A 276 -0.01 5.63 13.94
C ALA A 276 -1.51 5.29 13.85
N THR A 277 -1.90 4.32 13.01
CA THR A 277 -3.29 4.04 12.64
C THR A 277 -3.79 2.64 12.98
N VAL A 278 -3.15 1.93 13.92
CA VAL A 278 -3.59 0.60 14.41
C VAL A 278 -4.67 0.69 15.48
N SER A 279 -5.77 1.35 15.17
CA SER A 279 -6.93 1.48 16.06
C SER A 279 -8.21 1.08 15.31
N PRO A 280 -9.14 0.31 15.92
CA PRO A 280 -9.09 -0.32 17.25
C PRO A 280 -8.09 -1.49 17.31
N LEU A 281 -7.38 -1.61 18.44
CA LEU A 281 -6.28 -2.55 18.57
C LEU A 281 -6.70 -4.01 18.41
N ASN A 282 -7.88 -4.40 18.92
CA ASN A 282 -8.43 -5.76 18.81
C ASN A 282 -8.66 -6.18 17.35
N ILE A 283 -9.05 -5.27 16.47
CA ILE A 283 -9.22 -5.53 15.03
C ILE A 283 -7.86 -5.85 14.38
N TYR A 284 -6.84 -5.06 14.70
CA TYR A 284 -5.50 -5.30 14.15
C TYR A 284 -4.82 -6.52 14.74
N GLN A 285 -5.06 -6.85 16.02
CA GLN A 285 -4.60 -8.11 16.60
C GLN A 285 -5.13 -9.32 15.82
N GLN A 286 -6.41 -9.28 15.41
CA GLN A 286 -7.01 -10.34 14.61
C GLN A 286 -6.47 -10.36 13.18
N LEU A 287 -6.33 -9.21 12.52
CA LEU A 287 -5.75 -9.09 11.17
C LEU A 287 -4.28 -9.51 11.09
N HIS A 288 -3.54 -9.43 12.20
CA HIS A 288 -2.13 -9.81 12.28
C HIS A 288 -1.90 -11.23 12.81
N GLY A 289 -2.95 -12.03 12.93
CA GLY A 289 -2.92 -13.41 13.40
C GLY A 289 -3.25 -13.55 14.88
N GLN A 290 -4.11 -14.50 15.16
CA GLN A 290 -4.40 -14.91 16.52
C GLN A 290 -3.18 -15.66 17.11
N VAL A 291 -2.99 -15.40 18.36
CA VAL A 291 -1.90 -15.84 19.22
C VAL A 291 -1.40 -17.27 18.95
N ILE A 292 -0.23 -17.41 18.34
CA ILE A 292 0.54 -18.65 18.36
C ILE A 292 1.45 -18.68 19.59
N HIS A 293 1.84 -17.51 20.14
CA HIS A 293 2.74 -17.39 21.28
C HIS A 293 2.09 -16.71 22.48
N GLU A 294 2.38 -17.20 23.70
CA GLU A 294 1.82 -16.73 24.97
C GLU A 294 2.27 -15.31 25.36
N ALA A 295 3.43 -14.85 24.90
CA ALA A 295 4.02 -13.57 25.27
C ALA A 295 3.67 -12.47 24.25
N ARG A 296 2.43 -12.01 24.24
CA ARG A 296 2.05 -10.83 23.44
C ARG A 296 1.71 -9.66 24.33
N PHE A 297 2.36 -8.57 24.04
CA PHE A 297 2.10 -7.28 24.65
C PHE A 297 1.56 -6.33 23.60
N SER A 298 0.52 -5.59 23.93
CA SER A 298 -0.05 -4.56 23.07
C SER A 298 -0.24 -3.29 23.87
N GLU A 299 0.38 -2.23 23.43
CA GLU A 299 0.29 -0.94 24.10
C GLU A 299 -0.10 0.15 23.11
N ARG A 300 -0.89 1.09 23.60
CA ARG A 300 -1.19 2.31 22.90
C ARG A 300 -0.35 3.44 23.48
N ALA A 301 0.65 3.88 22.75
CA ALA A 301 1.41 5.06 23.11
C ALA A 301 0.47 6.27 23.26
N ARG A 302 0.76 7.12 24.24
CA ARG A 302 0.02 8.38 24.40
C ARG A 302 0.27 9.25 23.17
N THR A 303 -0.80 9.72 22.56
CA THR A 303 -0.67 10.68 21.46
C THR A 303 -0.06 11.99 21.98
N PRO A 304 0.93 12.57 21.28
CA PRO A 304 1.42 13.90 21.60
C PRO A 304 0.44 15.01 21.20
N PHE A 305 -0.63 14.65 20.49
CA PHE A 305 -1.60 15.60 19.95
C PHE A 305 -2.78 15.81 20.88
N SER A 306 -3.30 17.04 20.88
CA SER A 306 -4.39 17.51 21.71
C SER A 306 -5.64 17.78 20.89
N SER A 307 -6.82 17.65 21.51
CA SER A 307 -8.11 17.97 20.88
C SER A 307 -8.25 19.44 20.47
N VAL A 308 -7.47 20.34 21.05
CA VAL A 308 -7.48 21.78 20.63
C VAL A 308 -6.77 22.03 19.31
N GLN A 309 -5.94 21.08 18.83
CA GLN A 309 -5.23 21.21 17.56
C GLN A 309 -6.14 20.93 16.36
N THR A 310 -7.21 20.18 16.55
CA THR A 310 -8.08 19.75 15.46
C THR A 310 -9.52 20.08 15.74
N HIS A 311 -10.16 20.78 14.82
CA HIS A 311 -11.61 20.93 14.82
C HIS A 311 -12.22 19.90 13.88
N VAL A 312 -12.76 18.81 14.45
CA VAL A 312 -13.34 17.71 13.67
C VAL A 312 -14.84 17.91 13.50
N ILE A 313 -15.30 18.02 12.26
CA ILE A 313 -16.69 18.28 11.91
C ILE A 313 -17.21 17.14 11.05
N ILE A 314 -18.35 16.56 11.43
CA ILE A 314 -19.12 15.63 10.60
C ILE A 314 -20.24 16.44 9.92
N ILE A 315 -20.25 16.48 8.59
CA ILE A 315 -21.28 17.16 7.80
C ILE A 315 -22.41 16.15 7.52
N LYS A 316 -23.47 16.23 8.34
CA LYS A 316 -24.54 15.24 8.38
C LYS A 316 -25.59 15.37 7.25
N ASP A 317 -25.68 16.51 6.60
CA ASP A 317 -26.69 16.82 5.57
C ASP A 317 -26.14 16.72 4.11
N ILE A 318 -24.94 16.14 3.95
CA ILE A 318 -24.34 15.84 2.64
C ILE A 318 -24.11 14.31 2.52
N PRO A 319 -25.12 13.54 2.15
CA PRO A 319 -24.94 12.11 1.93
C PRO A 319 -24.18 11.85 0.63
N THR A 320 -23.21 10.92 0.67
CA THR A 320 -22.32 10.59 -0.47
C THR A 320 -22.56 9.19 -1.03
N TYR A 321 -23.75 8.62 -0.81
CA TYR A 321 -24.17 7.35 -1.44
C TYR A 321 -24.13 7.48 -2.97
N LEU A 322 -23.79 6.39 -3.67
CA LEU A 322 -23.55 6.41 -5.12
C LEU A 322 -24.66 7.12 -5.90
N GLN A 323 -25.92 6.85 -5.57
CA GLN A 323 -27.08 7.47 -6.23
C GLN A 323 -27.29 8.95 -5.87
N GLN A 324 -26.72 9.41 -4.75
CA GLN A 324 -26.89 10.78 -4.24
C GLN A 324 -25.71 11.70 -4.56
N ARG A 325 -24.63 11.14 -5.12
CA ARG A 325 -23.39 11.89 -5.46
C ARG A 325 -23.64 13.12 -6.33
N PRO A 326 -24.46 13.09 -7.38
CA PRO A 326 -24.71 14.30 -8.18
C PRO A 326 -25.31 15.45 -7.38
N GLN A 327 -26.18 15.14 -6.39
CA GLN A 327 -26.84 16.12 -5.54
C GLN A 327 -25.91 16.67 -4.44
N SER A 328 -24.89 15.91 -4.04
CA SER A 328 -23.94 16.33 -3.02
C SER A 328 -22.85 17.26 -3.57
N LEU A 329 -22.52 17.20 -4.87
CA LEU A 329 -21.45 18.00 -5.48
C LEU A 329 -21.58 19.51 -5.27
N PRO A 330 -22.76 20.16 -5.52
CA PRO A 330 -22.89 21.59 -5.26
C PRO A 330 -22.68 21.97 -3.79
N LYS A 331 -23.11 21.10 -2.86
CA LYS A 331 -22.92 21.31 -1.43
C LYS A 331 -21.45 21.18 -1.01
N ILE A 332 -20.72 20.22 -1.60
CA ILE A 332 -19.27 20.07 -1.38
C ILE A 332 -18.52 21.30 -1.89
N CYS A 333 -18.90 21.84 -3.03
CA CYS A 333 -18.32 23.08 -3.53
C CYS A 333 -18.57 24.24 -2.53
N THR A 334 -19.79 24.40 -2.03
CA THR A 334 -20.14 25.41 -1.04
C THR A 334 -19.38 25.22 0.28
N LEU A 335 -19.17 23.98 0.71
CA LEU A 335 -18.35 23.67 1.87
C LEU A 335 -16.91 24.15 1.70
N LEU A 336 -16.28 23.86 0.56
CA LEU A 336 -14.90 24.27 0.26
C LEU A 336 -14.78 25.80 0.19
N ASP A 337 -15.71 26.48 -0.49
CA ASP A 337 -15.72 27.94 -0.53
C ASP A 337 -15.85 28.52 0.89
N THR A 338 -16.72 27.93 1.72
CA THR A 338 -16.89 28.37 3.11
C THR A 338 -15.60 28.22 3.92
N LEU A 339 -14.90 27.11 3.78
CA LEU A 339 -13.64 26.83 4.49
C LEU A 339 -12.53 27.79 4.05
N THR A 340 -12.32 27.91 2.74
CA THR A 340 -11.22 28.72 2.18
C THR A 340 -11.43 30.21 2.33
N ILE A 341 -12.68 30.68 2.39
CA ILE A 341 -13.02 32.09 2.73
C ILE A 341 -12.83 32.32 4.23
N SER A 342 -13.25 31.41 5.10
CA SER A 342 -13.09 31.55 6.55
C SER A 342 -11.63 31.53 6.99
N LYS A 343 -10.80 30.73 6.34
CA LYS A 343 -9.36 30.64 6.57
C LYS A 343 -8.65 30.36 5.25
N PRO A 344 -8.16 31.37 4.53
CA PRO A 344 -7.27 31.12 3.38
C PRO A 344 -6.06 30.28 3.78
N GLY A 345 -5.68 29.34 2.93
CA GLY A 345 -4.57 28.45 3.19
C GLY A 345 -4.60 27.20 2.31
N ARG A 346 -3.86 26.17 2.70
CA ARG A 346 -3.74 24.92 1.95
C ARG A 346 -4.74 23.89 2.47
N TYR A 347 -5.53 23.32 1.57
CA TYR A 347 -6.54 22.32 1.89
C TYR A 347 -6.32 21.04 1.09
N LEU A 348 -6.56 19.90 1.72
CA LEU A 348 -6.62 18.60 1.06
C LEU A 348 -8.09 18.18 0.91
N LEU A 349 -8.53 17.94 -0.33
CA LEU A 349 -9.84 17.35 -0.63
C LEU A 349 -9.65 15.90 -1.05
N ALA A 350 -10.07 14.95 -0.22
CA ALA A 350 -9.96 13.52 -0.49
C ALA A 350 -11.30 12.96 -0.96
N MET A 351 -11.34 12.46 -2.20
CA MET A 351 -12.54 11.93 -2.85
C MET A 351 -12.50 10.39 -2.93
N PRO A 352 -13.64 9.69 -2.89
CA PRO A 352 -13.66 8.21 -2.84
C PRO A 352 -13.32 7.53 -4.18
N SER A 353 -13.23 8.26 -5.28
CA SER A 353 -12.88 7.70 -6.59
C SER A 353 -12.53 8.79 -7.61
N TYR A 354 -11.73 8.43 -8.62
CA TYR A 354 -11.41 9.33 -9.74
C TYR A 354 -12.66 9.82 -10.48
N ALA A 355 -13.63 8.94 -10.73
CA ALA A 355 -14.86 9.34 -11.41
C ALA A 355 -15.64 10.42 -10.66
N TYR A 356 -15.65 10.36 -9.33
CA TYR A 356 -16.34 11.36 -8.51
C TYR A 356 -15.50 12.65 -8.40
N LEU A 357 -14.17 12.53 -8.38
CA LEU A 357 -13.26 13.67 -8.45
C LEU A 357 -13.43 14.47 -9.75
N GLU A 358 -13.53 13.79 -10.89
CA GLU A 358 -13.76 14.43 -12.21
C GLU A 358 -15.13 15.11 -12.28
N GLN A 359 -16.18 14.48 -11.73
CA GLN A 359 -17.50 15.11 -11.63
C GLN A 359 -17.44 16.38 -10.75
N PHE A 360 -16.72 16.32 -9.62
CA PHE A 360 -16.51 17.49 -8.78
C PHE A 360 -15.77 18.60 -9.53
N ARG A 361 -14.67 18.27 -10.23
CA ARG A 361 -13.90 19.23 -11.06
C ARG A 361 -14.81 19.94 -12.06
N TYR A 362 -15.62 19.17 -12.80
CA TYR A 362 -16.56 19.72 -13.78
C TYR A 362 -17.58 20.69 -13.14
N VAL A 363 -18.21 20.28 -12.03
CA VAL A 363 -19.21 21.10 -11.33
C VAL A 363 -18.56 22.37 -10.75
N TYR A 364 -17.38 22.27 -10.14
CA TYR A 364 -16.69 23.40 -9.55
C TYR A 364 -16.27 24.43 -10.60
N GLN A 365 -15.70 23.99 -11.72
CA GLN A 365 -15.29 24.85 -12.85
C GLN A 365 -16.49 25.50 -13.56
N GLY A 366 -17.64 24.84 -13.62
CA GLY A 366 -18.87 25.37 -14.21
C GLY A 366 -19.58 26.44 -13.37
N ARG A 367 -19.16 26.66 -12.11
CA ARG A 367 -19.69 27.72 -11.27
C ARG A 367 -19.09 29.05 -11.71
N SER A 368 -19.94 30.05 -11.95
CA SER A 368 -19.50 31.40 -12.28
C SER A 368 -18.55 31.92 -11.20
N SER A 369 -17.28 32.11 -11.54
CA SER A 369 -16.23 32.61 -10.66
C SER A 369 -16.49 34.07 -10.32
N GLY A 370 -17.42 34.33 -9.40
CA GLY A 370 -17.77 35.69 -8.96
C GLY A 370 -17.00 36.20 -7.76
N ALA A 371 -16.19 35.37 -7.12
CA ALA A 371 -15.45 35.75 -5.91
C ALA A 371 -13.95 35.92 -6.23
N ALA A 372 -13.44 37.11 -5.98
CA ALA A 372 -12.02 37.46 -6.11
C ALA A 372 -11.07 36.66 -5.18
N GLN A 373 -11.57 35.68 -4.45
CA GLN A 373 -10.84 34.86 -3.46
C GLN A 373 -11.05 33.36 -3.62
N SER A 374 -11.43 32.85 -4.81
CA SER A 374 -11.53 31.41 -5.04
C SER A 374 -10.15 30.76 -4.94
N PRO A 375 -10.02 29.59 -4.27
CA PRO A 375 -8.74 28.89 -4.19
C PRO A 375 -8.32 28.36 -5.56
N GLU A 376 -7.03 28.22 -5.77
CA GLU A 376 -6.47 27.46 -6.89
C GLU A 376 -6.62 25.96 -6.62
N PHE A 377 -6.84 25.16 -7.67
CA PHE A 377 -7.01 23.72 -7.54
C PHE A 377 -5.93 22.94 -8.27
N PHE A 378 -5.35 21.99 -7.55
CA PHE A 378 -4.47 20.96 -8.08
C PHE A 378 -5.19 19.60 -8.02
N TYR A 379 -5.19 18.85 -9.13
CA TYR A 379 -5.93 17.59 -9.24
C TYR A 379 -4.99 16.42 -9.46
N GLN A 380 -5.18 15.37 -8.68
CA GLN A 380 -4.54 14.09 -8.95
C GLN A 380 -5.17 13.45 -10.19
N GLU A 381 -4.34 13.02 -11.16
CA GLU A 381 -4.78 12.34 -12.38
C GLU A 381 -4.40 10.85 -12.34
N ARG A 382 -5.13 10.02 -13.12
CA ARG A 382 -4.79 8.60 -13.24
C ARG A 382 -3.47 8.42 -13.97
N GLY A 383 -2.64 7.48 -13.49
CA GLY A 383 -1.41 7.08 -14.18
C GLY A 383 -0.30 8.12 -14.12
N GLN A 384 -0.40 9.14 -13.28
CA GLN A 384 0.70 10.07 -13.03
C GLN A 384 1.93 9.29 -12.54
N ASN A 385 3.07 9.50 -13.19
CA ASN A 385 4.35 8.98 -12.74
C ASN A 385 4.89 9.77 -11.53
N ALA A 386 5.94 9.28 -10.89
CA ALA A 386 6.53 9.89 -9.70
C ALA A 386 6.98 11.35 -9.95
N GLN A 387 7.52 11.66 -11.14
CA GLN A 387 7.96 13.00 -11.48
C GLN A 387 6.78 13.98 -11.58
N ALA A 388 5.69 13.59 -12.24
CA ALA A 388 4.48 14.41 -12.33
C ALA A 388 3.82 14.63 -10.96
N GLN A 389 3.86 13.62 -10.09
CA GLN A 389 3.39 13.75 -8.71
C GLN A 389 4.25 14.75 -7.92
N GLN A 390 5.58 14.69 -8.06
CA GLN A 390 6.48 15.64 -7.41
C GLN A 390 6.25 17.08 -7.88
N GLN A 391 6.12 17.30 -9.19
CA GLN A 391 5.80 18.63 -9.75
C GLN A 391 4.49 19.19 -9.22
N LEU A 392 3.45 18.33 -9.10
CA LEU A 392 2.17 18.72 -8.52
C LEU A 392 2.31 19.15 -7.06
N MET A 393 3.14 18.43 -6.31
CA MET A 393 3.45 18.75 -4.91
C MET A 393 4.20 20.07 -4.77
N ASP A 394 5.24 20.27 -5.57
CA ASP A 394 6.04 21.50 -5.54
C ASP A 394 5.17 22.72 -5.85
N ALA A 395 4.29 22.63 -6.84
CA ALA A 395 3.33 23.68 -7.17
C ALA A 395 2.35 23.96 -6.01
N PHE A 396 1.80 22.89 -5.40
CA PHE A 396 0.89 23.04 -4.25
C PHE A 396 1.56 23.67 -3.04
N THR A 397 2.81 23.29 -2.75
CA THR A 397 3.54 23.83 -1.60
C THR A 397 3.98 25.28 -1.80
N ALA A 398 4.18 25.72 -3.04
CA ALA A 398 4.54 27.09 -3.38
C ALA A 398 3.36 28.08 -3.33
N ALA A 399 2.13 27.59 -3.44
CA ALA A 399 0.94 28.46 -3.49
C ALA A 399 0.29 28.66 -2.10
N ASP A 400 -0.43 29.76 -1.88
CA ASP A 400 -0.93 30.14 -0.55
C ASP A 400 -2.39 29.76 -0.28
N ASN A 401 -3.30 29.98 -1.23
CA ASN A 401 -4.72 29.67 -1.08
C ASN A 401 -5.14 28.63 -2.10
N VAL A 402 -4.98 27.36 -1.73
CA VAL A 402 -5.05 26.24 -2.68
C VAL A 402 -5.76 25.03 -2.12
N VAL A 403 -6.33 24.23 -3.01
CA VAL A 403 -6.93 22.94 -2.71
C VAL A 403 -6.26 21.85 -3.56
N MET A 404 -5.64 20.87 -2.92
CA MET A 404 -5.22 19.65 -3.59
C MET A 404 -6.34 18.62 -3.51
N ALA A 405 -6.86 18.23 -4.66
CA ALA A 405 -7.93 17.26 -4.78
C ALA A 405 -7.35 15.90 -5.19
N VAL A 406 -7.48 14.92 -4.29
CA VAL A 406 -6.89 13.57 -4.40
C VAL A 406 -7.93 12.47 -4.25
N VAL A 407 -7.55 11.23 -4.55
CA VAL A 407 -8.39 10.05 -4.32
C VAL A 407 -7.91 9.32 -3.06
N LEU A 408 -8.85 8.97 -2.18
CA LEU A 408 -8.60 8.16 -0.98
C LEU A 408 -7.96 6.82 -1.35
N GLY A 409 -6.88 6.45 -0.68
CA GLY A 409 -6.13 5.24 -1.00
C GLY A 409 -5.18 5.40 -2.17
N GLY A 410 -5.03 6.59 -2.73
CA GLY A 410 -4.03 6.91 -3.75
C GLY A 410 -2.71 7.36 -3.13
N GLY A 411 -1.60 7.23 -3.86
CA GLY A 411 -0.27 7.60 -3.37
C GLY A 411 -0.19 9.02 -2.79
N LEU A 412 -0.85 10.00 -3.41
CA LEU A 412 -0.87 11.38 -2.92
C LEU A 412 -1.69 11.56 -1.62
N SER A 413 -2.63 10.68 -1.32
CA SER A 413 -3.39 10.75 -0.05
C SER A 413 -2.70 10.04 1.11
N GLU A 414 -1.83 9.06 0.84
CA GLU A 414 -1.26 8.18 1.86
C GLU A 414 0.27 8.32 2.03
N SER A 415 1.01 8.59 0.95
CA SER A 415 2.47 8.46 0.96
C SER A 415 3.22 9.78 0.77
N VAL A 416 2.53 10.89 0.47
CA VAL A 416 3.19 12.15 0.17
C VAL A 416 3.44 12.97 1.44
N ASP A 417 4.67 13.40 1.60
CA ASP A 417 5.06 14.37 2.60
C ASP A 417 4.93 15.80 2.04
N PHE A 418 4.09 16.62 2.66
CA PHE A 418 3.94 18.02 2.31
C PHE A 418 5.13 18.89 2.80
N GLY A 419 6.19 18.27 3.35
CA GLY A 419 7.33 18.98 3.88
C GLY A 419 6.93 19.98 4.98
N GLU A 420 7.43 21.19 4.88
CA GLU A 420 7.09 22.30 5.80
C GLU A 420 5.75 22.97 5.50
N ALA A 421 5.07 22.60 4.41
CA ALA A 421 3.80 23.19 4.02
C ALA A 421 2.66 22.74 4.95
N LYS A 422 2.22 23.63 5.83
CA LYS A 422 1.12 23.39 6.78
C LYS A 422 -0.22 23.42 6.08
N LEU A 423 -1.06 22.41 6.35
CA LEU A 423 -2.44 22.39 5.92
C LEU A 423 -3.33 23.18 6.88
N SER A 424 -4.28 23.94 6.35
CA SER A 424 -5.34 24.59 7.13
C SER A 424 -6.55 23.67 7.33
N GLY A 425 -6.74 22.70 6.45
CA GLY A 425 -7.81 21.73 6.62
C GLY A 425 -7.73 20.52 5.66
N VAL A 426 -8.45 19.47 6.07
CA VAL A 426 -8.65 18.25 5.28
C VAL A 426 -10.14 17.98 5.17
N VAL A 427 -10.63 17.83 3.94
CA VAL A 427 -12.02 17.51 3.64
C VAL A 427 -12.09 16.11 3.06
N ILE A 428 -12.72 15.19 3.74
CA ILE A 428 -12.86 13.79 3.35
C ILE A 428 -14.30 13.53 2.93
N VAL A 429 -14.50 13.22 1.66
CA VAL A 429 -15.82 13.02 1.07
C VAL A 429 -16.17 11.54 1.03
N GLY A 430 -17.15 11.14 1.82
CA GLY A 430 -17.58 9.77 1.95
C GLY A 430 -16.58 8.85 2.67
N LEU A 431 -16.99 7.62 2.90
CA LEU A 431 -16.20 6.64 3.66
C LEU A 431 -15.06 6.01 2.87
N GLY A 432 -15.02 6.14 1.54
CA GLY A 432 -14.04 5.44 0.73
C GLY A 432 -14.14 3.91 0.83
N LEU A 433 -15.34 3.37 1.09
CA LEU A 433 -15.55 1.92 1.14
C LEU A 433 -15.07 1.27 -0.15
N PRO A 434 -14.33 0.16 -0.06
CA PRO A 434 -14.00 -0.61 -1.24
C PRO A 434 -15.28 -1.06 -1.96
N PRO A 435 -15.27 -1.16 -3.31
CA PRO A 435 -16.44 -1.62 -4.04
C PRO A 435 -16.81 -3.05 -3.62
N PRO A 436 -18.10 -3.39 -3.58
CA PRO A 436 -18.52 -4.77 -3.36
C PRO A 436 -17.92 -5.69 -4.44
N SER A 437 -17.37 -6.82 -4.00
CA SER A 437 -16.84 -7.88 -4.85
C SER A 437 -17.09 -9.23 -4.20
N LEU A 438 -17.03 -10.32 -4.98
CA LEU A 438 -17.16 -11.66 -4.42
C LEU A 438 -16.07 -11.95 -3.39
N GLU A 439 -14.84 -11.54 -3.65
CA GLU A 439 -13.72 -11.66 -2.71
C GLU A 439 -14.02 -10.99 -1.36
N ARG A 440 -14.53 -9.74 -1.38
CA ARG A 440 -14.90 -9.00 -0.16
C ARG A 440 -16.07 -9.65 0.59
N ASN A 441 -17.04 -10.18 -0.13
CA ASN A 441 -18.14 -10.89 0.48
C ASN A 441 -17.68 -12.18 1.16
N LEU A 442 -16.84 -12.97 0.49
CA LEU A 442 -16.24 -14.19 1.07
C LEU A 442 -15.39 -13.88 2.30
N MET A 443 -14.63 -12.77 2.27
CA MET A 443 -13.89 -12.29 3.43
C MET A 443 -14.82 -11.92 4.58
N ALA A 444 -15.92 -11.19 4.30
CA ALA A 444 -16.93 -10.85 5.31
C ALA A 444 -17.57 -12.11 5.90
N GLU A 445 -17.92 -13.09 5.09
CA GLU A 445 -18.49 -14.38 5.54
C GLU A 445 -17.50 -15.16 6.41
N PHE A 446 -16.22 -15.18 6.02
CA PHE A 446 -15.17 -15.84 6.80
C PHE A 446 -15.07 -15.28 8.21
N PHE A 447 -14.92 -13.96 8.36
CA PHE A 447 -14.82 -13.33 9.68
C PHE A 447 -16.16 -13.30 10.43
N ALA A 448 -17.29 -13.27 9.73
CA ALA A 448 -18.62 -13.38 10.36
C ALA A 448 -18.84 -14.74 11.01
N ALA A 449 -18.31 -15.81 10.44
CA ALA A 449 -18.38 -17.15 11.02
C ALA A 449 -17.56 -17.29 12.32
N GLU A 450 -16.56 -16.41 12.54
CA GLU A 450 -15.76 -16.42 13.77
C GLU A 450 -16.41 -15.64 14.92
N ALA A 451 -16.95 -14.44 14.66
CA ALA A 451 -17.47 -13.56 15.71
C ALA A 451 -18.68 -12.69 15.29
N GLY A 452 -19.44 -13.14 14.28
CA GLY A 452 -20.69 -12.51 13.87
C GLY A 452 -20.59 -11.49 12.73
N ALA A 453 -21.75 -11.13 12.17
CA ALA A 453 -21.85 -10.32 10.95
C ALA A 453 -21.21 -8.93 11.06
N GLU A 454 -21.21 -8.31 12.23
CA GLU A 454 -20.58 -7.00 12.47
C GLU A 454 -19.08 -7.07 12.28
N LEU A 455 -18.41 -8.12 12.79
CA LEU A 455 -16.99 -8.33 12.57
C LEU A 455 -16.68 -8.55 11.09
N GLY A 456 -17.46 -9.38 10.40
CA GLY A 456 -17.29 -9.61 8.96
C GLY A 456 -17.37 -8.33 8.15
N GLN A 457 -18.38 -7.50 8.39
CA GLN A 457 -18.51 -6.18 7.76
C GLN A 457 -17.33 -5.25 8.10
N THR A 458 -16.89 -5.30 9.34
CA THR A 458 -15.78 -4.48 9.80
C THR A 458 -14.49 -4.86 9.10
N MET A 459 -14.14 -6.14 9.05
CA MET A 459 -12.89 -6.62 8.44
C MET A 459 -12.83 -6.40 6.93
N ALA A 460 -13.94 -6.67 6.23
CA ALA A 460 -13.96 -6.59 4.77
C ALA A 460 -14.13 -5.16 4.23
N TYR A 461 -14.81 -4.28 4.97
CA TYR A 461 -15.24 -2.98 4.44
C TYR A 461 -14.88 -1.79 5.33
N ASN A 462 -15.25 -1.80 6.63
CA ASN A 462 -15.11 -0.62 7.47
C ASN A 462 -13.64 -0.34 7.82
N GLN A 463 -12.88 -1.35 8.21
CA GLN A 463 -11.46 -1.21 8.57
C GLN A 463 -10.62 -0.64 7.41
N PRO A 464 -10.63 -1.21 6.18
CA PRO A 464 -9.82 -0.65 5.10
C PRO A 464 -10.27 0.75 4.67
N ALA A 465 -11.55 1.07 4.80
CA ALA A 465 -12.06 2.41 4.53
C ALA A 465 -11.59 3.42 5.58
N MET A 466 -11.78 3.09 6.87
CA MET A 466 -11.41 3.97 7.96
C MET A 466 -9.89 4.17 8.09
N ALA A 467 -9.08 3.17 7.77
CA ALA A 467 -7.64 3.32 7.70
C ALA A 467 -7.24 4.44 6.72
N ARG A 468 -7.82 4.44 5.51
CA ARG A 468 -7.58 5.51 4.50
C ARG A 468 -8.07 6.88 4.97
N VAL A 469 -9.24 6.94 5.60
CA VAL A 469 -9.80 8.19 6.15
C VAL A 469 -8.86 8.77 7.19
N ILE A 470 -8.40 7.96 8.14
CA ILE A 470 -7.52 8.41 9.23
C ILE A 470 -6.14 8.80 8.69
N GLN A 471 -5.61 8.08 7.72
CA GLN A 471 -4.34 8.43 7.07
C GLN A 471 -4.42 9.77 6.34
N ALA A 472 -5.48 9.99 5.56
CA ALA A 472 -5.69 11.27 4.87
C ALA A 472 -5.86 12.43 5.88
N ALA A 473 -6.62 12.22 6.94
CA ALA A 473 -6.81 13.22 8.00
C ALA A 473 -5.53 13.47 8.81
N GLY A 474 -4.72 12.43 9.03
CA GLY A 474 -3.44 12.52 9.75
C GLY A 474 -2.39 13.41 9.08
N ARG A 475 -2.61 13.79 7.82
CA ARG A 475 -1.77 14.77 7.12
C ARG A 475 -1.88 16.18 7.68
N LEU A 476 -2.96 16.46 8.43
CA LEU A 476 -3.21 17.78 8.99
C LEU A 476 -2.27 18.12 10.16
N ILE A 477 -2.08 17.20 11.09
CA ILE A 477 -1.32 17.43 12.32
C ILE A 477 -0.10 16.52 12.34
N ARG A 478 1.09 17.10 12.32
CA ARG A 478 2.39 16.43 12.34
C ARG A 478 3.28 16.91 13.48
N SER A 479 3.03 18.12 13.95
CA SER A 479 3.77 18.76 15.01
C SER A 479 2.84 19.33 16.10
N PRO A 480 3.35 19.63 17.30
CA PRO A 480 2.55 20.29 18.35
C PRO A 480 2.00 21.66 17.95
N GLU A 481 2.61 22.31 16.98
CA GLU A 481 2.25 23.65 16.51
C GLU A 481 1.19 23.65 15.41
N ASP A 482 0.91 22.48 14.81
CA ASP A 482 -0.07 22.38 13.73
C ASP A 482 -1.49 22.51 14.26
N ARG A 483 -2.33 23.18 13.49
CA ARG A 483 -3.75 23.44 13.78
C ARG A 483 -4.55 23.35 12.50
N GLY A 484 -5.76 22.82 12.58
CA GLY A 484 -6.62 22.83 11.40
C GLY A 484 -7.98 22.16 11.57
N VAL A 485 -8.74 22.15 10.49
CA VAL A 485 -10.10 21.62 10.45
C VAL A 485 -10.15 20.31 9.68
N ILE A 486 -10.80 19.29 10.23
CA ILE A 486 -11.10 18.03 9.56
C ILE A 486 -12.60 17.99 9.29
N CYS A 487 -13.00 18.00 8.01
CA CYS A 487 -14.40 17.85 7.62
C CYS A 487 -14.65 16.44 7.08
N LEU A 488 -15.44 15.65 7.79
CA LEU A 488 -15.89 14.33 7.41
C LEU A 488 -17.29 14.46 6.75
N VAL A 489 -17.32 14.37 5.43
CA VAL A 489 -18.53 14.69 4.63
C VAL A 489 -19.30 13.40 4.34
N ASP A 490 -20.11 12.97 5.25
CA ASP A 490 -21.14 11.92 5.12
C ASP A 490 -21.82 11.68 6.48
N PRO A 491 -23.15 11.53 6.58
CA PRO A 491 -23.84 11.22 7.83
C PRO A 491 -23.44 9.88 8.44
N ARG A 492 -22.91 8.93 7.67
CA ARG A 492 -22.45 7.64 8.18
C ARG A 492 -21.32 7.75 9.18
N PHE A 493 -20.52 8.82 9.18
CA PHE A 493 -19.50 9.05 10.20
C PHE A 493 -20.05 9.26 11.62
N GLU A 494 -21.37 9.47 11.77
CA GLU A 494 -22.05 9.50 13.09
C GLU A 494 -22.20 8.09 13.71
N ARG A 495 -22.03 7.04 12.93
CA ARG A 495 -22.20 5.67 13.40
C ARG A 495 -21.10 5.29 14.38
N ARG A 496 -21.48 4.76 15.53
CA ARG A 496 -20.55 4.39 16.61
C ARG A 496 -19.49 3.39 16.15
N GLU A 497 -19.85 2.42 15.33
CA GLU A 497 -18.93 1.42 14.79
C GLU A 497 -17.80 2.05 13.95
N LEU A 498 -18.03 3.21 13.30
CA LEU A 498 -17.01 3.93 12.56
C LEU A 498 -16.21 4.88 13.46
N GLN A 499 -16.85 5.49 14.45
CA GLN A 499 -16.16 6.36 15.41
C GLN A 499 -15.19 5.61 16.31
N ASN A 500 -15.36 4.30 16.51
CA ASN A 500 -14.39 3.45 17.22
C ASN A 500 -13.00 3.44 16.57
N PHE A 501 -12.90 3.79 15.28
CA PHE A 501 -11.63 3.93 14.59
C PHE A 501 -10.96 5.29 14.80
N PHE A 502 -11.68 6.30 15.24
CA PHE A 502 -11.16 7.67 15.37
C PHE A 502 -10.02 7.74 16.39
N PRO A 503 -9.00 8.55 16.12
CA PRO A 503 -7.98 8.89 17.10
C PRO A 503 -8.59 9.42 18.40
N SER A 504 -8.03 9.09 19.54
CA SER A 504 -8.60 9.45 20.85
C SER A 504 -8.68 10.95 21.14
N TYR A 505 -7.88 11.75 20.43
CA TYR A 505 -7.90 13.22 20.57
C TYR A 505 -8.96 13.88 19.67
N TRP A 506 -9.63 13.14 18.79
CA TRP A 506 -10.72 13.70 18.00
C TRP A 506 -11.99 13.85 18.85
N GLN A 507 -12.58 15.03 18.78
CA GLN A 507 -13.88 15.35 19.38
C GLN A 507 -14.84 15.80 18.26
N PRO A 508 -15.43 14.88 17.49
CA PRO A 508 -16.23 15.24 16.34
C PRO A 508 -17.52 15.93 16.73
N GLN A 509 -17.82 17.03 16.06
CA GLN A 509 -19.10 17.72 16.15
C GLN A 509 -19.92 17.44 14.88
N SER A 510 -21.16 16.99 15.05
CA SER A 510 -22.05 16.74 13.93
C SER A 510 -22.94 17.95 13.68
N ILE A 511 -22.75 18.60 12.53
CA ILE A 511 -23.43 19.83 12.16
C ILE A 511 -23.94 19.80 10.72
N GLY A 512 -24.87 20.68 10.39
CA GLY A 512 -25.29 20.93 9.02
C GLY A 512 -24.36 21.89 8.28
N LEU A 513 -24.40 21.88 6.95
CA LEU A 513 -23.58 22.74 6.10
C LEU A 513 -23.72 24.23 6.47
N ASN A 514 -24.93 24.67 6.82
CA ASN A 514 -25.21 26.07 7.19
C ASN A 514 -24.49 26.53 8.47
N GLU A 515 -24.10 25.62 9.34
CA GLU A 515 -23.47 25.89 10.62
C GLU A 515 -21.95 25.94 10.51
N VAL A 516 -21.36 25.42 9.41
CA VAL A 516 -19.91 25.27 9.21
C VAL A 516 -19.18 26.59 9.36
N LYS A 517 -19.69 27.67 8.73
CA LYS A 517 -19.04 28.99 8.77
C LYS A 517 -18.84 29.49 10.20
N ASN A 518 -19.89 29.40 11.02
CA ASN A 518 -19.83 29.86 12.41
C ASN A 518 -18.91 28.98 13.26
N SER A 519 -18.99 27.66 13.07
CA SER A 519 -18.16 26.70 13.78
C SER A 519 -16.67 26.87 13.47
N VAL A 520 -16.30 27.01 12.21
CA VAL A 520 -14.92 27.20 11.76
C VAL A 520 -14.36 28.56 12.19
N ASN A 521 -15.14 29.62 12.06
CA ASN A 521 -14.72 30.95 12.51
C ASN A 521 -14.50 30.99 14.02
N SER A 522 -15.36 30.36 14.81
CA SER A 522 -15.19 30.25 16.26
C SER A 522 -13.88 29.53 16.63
N TYR A 523 -13.57 28.42 15.95
CA TYR A 523 -12.32 27.67 16.16
C TYR A 523 -11.08 28.54 15.91
N TRP A 524 -11.02 29.23 14.77
CA TRP A 524 -9.87 30.06 14.42
C TRP A 524 -9.72 31.32 15.31
N LEU A 525 -10.84 31.87 15.79
CA LEU A 525 -10.81 32.98 16.75
C LEU A 525 -10.26 32.56 18.11
N HIS A 526 -10.59 31.36 18.57
CA HIS A 526 -10.03 30.79 19.80
C HIS A 526 -8.54 30.48 19.68
N ASP A 527 -8.09 29.96 18.52
CA ASP A 527 -6.67 29.66 18.27
C ASP A 527 -5.84 30.96 18.27
N MET A 528 -6.35 32.05 17.69
CA MET A 528 -5.66 33.33 17.69
C MET A 528 -5.46 33.86 19.12
N LYS A 529 -6.48 33.81 19.96
CA LYS A 529 -6.38 34.28 21.36
C LYS A 529 -5.41 33.43 22.18
N ALA A 530 -5.42 32.09 21.99
CA ALA A 530 -4.51 31.20 22.70
C ALA A 530 -3.03 31.31 22.28
N ARG A 531 -2.72 32.05 21.22
CA ARG A 531 -1.35 32.38 20.78
C ARG A 531 -0.86 33.73 21.27
N GLU A 532 -1.77 34.58 21.69
CA GLU A 532 -1.47 35.92 22.24
C GLU A 532 -1.23 35.86 23.77
N ASP A 533 -1.78 34.85 24.44
CA ASP A 533 -1.52 34.53 25.84
C ASP A 533 -0.29 33.58 25.98
#